data_73ce5e64c2aa882b53f7b029f8ec501e
#
_entry.id   73ce5e64c2aa882b53f7b029f8ec501e
#
_cell.length_a   1.000
_cell.length_b   1.000
_cell.length_c   1.000
_cell.angle_alpha   90.00
_cell.angle_beta   90.00
_cell.angle_gamma   90.00
#
_symmetry.space_group_name_H-M   'P 1'
#
loop_
_entity.id
_entity.type
_entity.pdbx_description
1 polymer ?
#
loop_
_entity_poly.entity_id
_entity_poly.type
_entity_poly.pdbx_seq_one_letter_code
_entity_poly.pdbx_strand_id
1 'polypeptide(L)'
;MARPVAATDGQRKILAALLDNIGYEIMPFPSARTKVVADVPASIPLTITATGGKGLEPTLDTAVFLSGRGYSVAPHIPARLVRDAKELNTLVRRLEAAEIDRIFVIAGDVEEAAGEFPDAPSLLRELKSQGHHFTEVGIGGYPEGHGSFSNEVMRQALRDKAPLATRILTQICFDATAVLEWGADIRQDGVALPVYVGMPGPVSRQRLIRVSAGLGLGQSANFLKKQQNMVRRFFSPSGYKPTQLIRGLLQGLPGSDANIRGFHIFTFNDLASTEAWRRELLAQARG
;
A
#
# COMPACT_ATOMS: atom_id res chain seq x y z
N MET A 1 -28.56 -10.15 11.86
CA MET A 1 -27.27 -10.69 11.36
C MET A 1 -26.81 -9.85 10.18
N ALA A 2 -25.54 -9.45 10.15
CA ALA A 2 -24.98 -8.75 8.99
C ALA A 2 -24.94 -9.72 7.78
N ARG A 3 -25.29 -9.23 6.57
CA ARG A 3 -25.20 -10.04 5.34
C ARG A 3 -23.75 -10.48 5.11
N PRO A 4 -23.50 -11.76 4.75
CA PRO A 4 -22.15 -12.25 4.45
C PRO A 4 -21.50 -11.43 3.32
N VAL A 5 -20.19 -11.35 3.33
CA VAL A 5 -19.43 -10.59 2.32
C VAL A 5 -19.45 -11.32 0.98
N ALA A 6 -19.33 -12.63 0.99
CA ALA A 6 -19.44 -13.52 -0.18
C ALA A 6 -20.77 -14.31 -0.10
N ALA A 7 -21.62 -14.19 -1.13
CA ALA A 7 -22.94 -14.80 -1.16
C ALA A 7 -22.98 -16.17 -1.88
N THR A 8 -22.03 -16.43 -2.79
CA THR A 8 -21.94 -17.65 -3.59
C THR A 8 -20.61 -18.38 -3.38
N ASP A 9 -20.55 -19.66 -3.73
CA ASP A 9 -19.31 -20.46 -3.67
C ASP A 9 -18.20 -19.88 -4.54
N GLY A 10 -18.53 -19.35 -5.72
CA GLY A 10 -17.57 -18.68 -6.58
C GLY A 10 -16.98 -17.44 -5.91
N GLN A 11 -17.82 -16.62 -5.28
CA GLN A 11 -17.36 -15.45 -4.52
C GLN A 11 -16.53 -15.84 -3.30
N ARG A 12 -16.86 -16.92 -2.60
CA ARG A 12 -16.05 -17.44 -1.50
C ARG A 12 -14.66 -17.84 -1.95
N LYS A 13 -14.53 -18.55 -3.06
CA LYS A 13 -13.22 -18.93 -3.63
C LYS A 13 -12.39 -17.72 -4.02
N ILE A 14 -12.99 -16.72 -4.66
CA ILE A 14 -12.31 -15.48 -5.04
C ILE A 14 -11.87 -14.73 -3.76
N LEU A 15 -12.75 -14.60 -2.77
CA LEU A 15 -12.42 -13.94 -1.50
C LEU A 15 -11.27 -14.63 -0.78
N ALA A 16 -11.28 -15.97 -0.70
CA ALA A 16 -10.20 -16.73 -0.11
C ALA A 16 -8.85 -16.46 -0.81
N ALA A 17 -8.84 -16.50 -2.15
CA ALA A 17 -7.62 -16.22 -2.93
C ALA A 17 -7.10 -14.80 -2.72
N LEU A 18 -7.98 -13.79 -2.63
CA LEU A 18 -7.59 -12.40 -2.36
C LEU A 18 -7.06 -12.21 -0.92
N LEU A 19 -7.62 -12.94 0.05
CA LEU A 19 -7.19 -12.91 1.46
C LEU A 19 -5.90 -13.70 1.70
N ASP A 20 -5.62 -14.73 0.91
CA ASP A 20 -4.35 -15.46 0.95
C ASP A 20 -3.19 -14.60 0.44
N ASN A 21 -3.50 -13.59 -0.39
CA ASN A 21 -2.57 -12.59 -0.91
C ASN A 21 -2.77 -11.20 -0.26
N ILE A 22 -3.07 -11.17 1.04
CA ILE A 22 -3.22 -9.94 1.79
C ILE A 22 -1.87 -9.45 2.33
N GLY A 23 -1.64 -8.13 2.31
CA GLY A 23 -0.50 -7.50 2.97
C GLY A 23 -0.95 -6.33 3.85
N TYR A 24 -0.15 -5.98 4.85
CA TYR A 24 -0.45 -4.89 5.77
C TYR A 24 0.55 -3.75 5.64
N GLU A 25 0.04 -2.53 5.66
CA GLU A 25 0.87 -1.33 5.79
C GLU A 25 0.92 -0.90 7.25
N ILE A 26 2.13 -0.60 7.71
CA ILE A 26 2.38 -0.10 9.06
C ILE A 26 3.17 1.21 9.01
N MET A 27 2.99 2.03 10.02
CA MET A 27 3.79 3.24 10.25
C MET A 27 4.93 2.94 11.21
N PRO A 28 6.15 3.46 10.99
CA PRO A 28 7.35 3.14 11.77
C PRO A 28 7.39 3.89 13.11
N PHE A 29 6.31 3.84 13.89
CA PHE A 29 6.32 4.36 15.26
C PHE A 29 7.03 3.39 16.21
N PRO A 30 7.66 3.86 17.28
CA PRO A 30 8.38 2.99 18.22
C PRO A 30 7.55 1.81 18.74
N SER A 31 6.26 2.03 19.00
CA SER A 31 5.33 0.97 19.45
C SER A 31 4.86 0.02 18.34
N ALA A 32 5.14 0.30 17.07
CA ALA A 32 4.68 -0.55 15.96
C ALA A 32 5.37 -1.91 15.98
N ARG A 33 6.68 -1.94 16.25
CA ARG A 33 7.50 -3.16 16.27
C ARG A 33 6.93 -4.22 17.23
N THR A 34 6.65 -3.81 18.46
CA THR A 34 6.10 -4.72 19.49
C THR A 34 4.69 -5.17 19.16
N LYS A 35 3.84 -4.28 18.61
CA LYS A 35 2.49 -4.63 18.20
C LYS A 35 2.47 -5.59 17.01
N VAL A 36 3.34 -5.41 16.03
CA VAL A 36 3.45 -6.36 14.91
C VAL A 36 3.76 -7.75 15.43
N VAL A 37 4.78 -7.87 16.28
CA VAL A 37 5.17 -9.18 16.85
C VAL A 37 4.06 -9.82 17.69
N ALA A 38 3.26 -9.00 18.39
CA ALA A 38 2.17 -9.49 19.23
C ALA A 38 0.91 -9.90 18.44
N ASP A 39 0.56 -9.12 17.39
CA ASP A 39 -0.79 -9.16 16.81
C ASP A 39 -0.82 -9.69 15.37
N VAL A 40 0.32 -9.72 14.64
CA VAL A 40 0.36 -10.06 13.21
C VAL A 40 1.12 -11.38 13.00
N PRO A 41 0.53 -12.37 12.31
CA PRO A 41 1.27 -13.57 11.90
C PRO A 41 2.44 -13.23 10.99
N ALA A 42 3.60 -13.87 11.17
CA ALA A 42 4.79 -13.65 10.36
C ALA A 42 4.58 -13.98 8.87
N SER A 43 3.55 -14.77 8.54
CA SER A 43 3.15 -15.09 7.16
C SER A 43 2.49 -13.91 6.42
N ILE A 44 2.11 -12.83 7.11
CA ILE A 44 1.52 -11.65 6.49
C ILE A 44 2.64 -10.69 6.08
N PRO A 45 2.82 -10.43 4.77
CA PRO A 45 3.80 -9.47 4.29
C PRO A 45 3.46 -8.04 4.71
N LEU A 46 4.48 -7.28 5.04
CA LEU A 46 4.34 -5.93 5.56
C LEU A 46 4.98 -4.90 4.61
N THR A 47 4.33 -3.77 4.42
CA THR A 47 4.99 -2.55 3.95
C THR A 47 5.15 -1.58 5.12
N ILE A 48 6.21 -0.79 5.09
CA ILE A 48 6.53 0.14 6.18
C ILE A 48 6.64 1.53 5.59
N THR A 49 5.73 2.42 5.98
CA THR A 49 5.68 3.78 5.42
C THR A 49 6.93 4.59 5.77
N ALA A 50 7.26 5.56 4.90
CA ALA A 50 8.21 6.62 5.20
C ALA A 50 7.48 7.96 5.21
N THR A 51 7.89 8.87 6.10
CA THR A 51 7.34 10.23 6.17
C THR A 51 8.45 11.24 5.98
N GLY A 52 8.24 12.23 5.11
CA GLY A 52 9.24 13.26 4.79
C GLY A 52 9.81 13.97 6.01
N GLY A 53 8.98 14.22 7.02
CA GLY A 53 9.40 14.91 8.24
C GLY A 53 10.28 14.10 9.19
N LYS A 54 10.43 12.78 8.99
CA LYS A 54 11.27 11.89 9.84
C LYS A 54 12.40 11.22 9.08
N GLY A 55 12.50 11.45 7.78
CA GLY A 55 13.47 10.78 6.93
C GLY A 55 13.25 9.27 6.78
N LEU A 56 14.23 8.57 6.24
CA LEU A 56 14.18 7.12 5.96
C LEU A 56 14.52 6.24 7.16
N GLU A 57 15.33 6.70 8.10
CA GLU A 57 15.90 5.87 9.17
C GLU A 57 14.85 5.11 10.01
N PRO A 58 13.75 5.72 10.49
CA PRO A 58 12.75 4.97 11.26
C PRO A 58 12.12 3.82 10.47
N THR A 59 11.98 3.98 9.14
CA THR A 59 11.44 2.97 8.22
C THR A 59 12.42 1.82 8.06
N LEU A 60 13.69 2.14 7.78
CA LEU A 60 14.76 1.15 7.61
C LEU A 60 15.02 0.36 8.90
N ASP A 61 15.11 1.05 10.04
CA ASP A 61 15.27 0.39 11.35
C ASP A 61 14.13 -0.53 11.70
N THR A 62 12.89 -0.15 11.34
CA THR A 62 11.72 -1.00 11.57
C THR A 62 11.75 -2.21 10.64
N ALA A 63 12.16 -2.03 9.38
CA ALA A 63 12.30 -3.12 8.43
C ALA A 63 13.34 -4.14 8.88
N VAL A 64 14.55 -3.69 9.25
CA VAL A 64 15.62 -4.55 9.77
C VAL A 64 15.18 -5.31 11.03
N PHE A 65 14.52 -4.61 11.97
CA PHE A 65 14.02 -5.24 13.19
C PHE A 65 13.01 -6.36 12.92
N LEU A 66 12.08 -6.15 11.98
CA LEU A 66 11.03 -7.12 11.67
C LEU A 66 11.55 -8.26 10.78
N SER A 67 12.45 -7.97 9.82
CA SER A 67 13.10 -9.00 9.01
C SER A 67 13.85 -9.99 9.89
N GLY A 68 14.64 -9.52 10.86
CA GLY A 68 15.33 -10.38 11.84
C GLY A 68 14.41 -11.20 12.74
N ARG A 69 13.08 -11.06 12.61
CA ARG A 69 12.04 -11.87 13.29
C ARG A 69 11.21 -12.70 12.32
N GLY A 70 11.67 -12.86 11.09
CA GLY A 70 11.05 -13.69 10.07
C GLY A 70 9.86 -13.06 9.34
N TYR A 71 9.64 -11.74 9.47
CA TYR A 71 8.63 -11.06 8.68
C TYR A 71 9.15 -10.71 7.29
N SER A 72 8.35 -10.98 6.26
CA SER A 72 8.59 -10.44 4.93
C SER A 72 8.20 -8.97 4.91
N VAL A 73 9.17 -8.08 4.68
CA VAL A 73 8.97 -6.63 4.77
C VAL A 73 9.39 -5.92 3.49
N ALA A 74 8.65 -4.87 3.13
CA ALA A 74 8.96 -3.96 2.03
C ALA A 74 8.95 -2.52 2.56
N PRO A 75 10.11 -1.93 2.93
CA PRO A 75 10.19 -0.53 3.30
C PRO A 75 9.81 0.36 2.11
N HIS A 76 9.09 1.46 2.40
CA HIS A 76 8.87 2.51 1.42
C HIS A 76 10.17 3.29 1.20
N ILE A 77 10.52 3.45 -0.07
CA ILE A 77 11.68 4.24 -0.49
C ILE A 77 11.17 5.45 -1.29
N PRO A 78 10.98 6.60 -0.64
CA PRO A 78 10.64 7.83 -1.32
C PRO A 78 11.82 8.36 -2.12
N ALA A 79 11.68 8.45 -3.44
CA ALA A 79 12.75 8.93 -4.34
C ALA A 79 13.30 10.29 -3.90
N ARG A 80 12.42 11.22 -3.55
CA ARG A 80 12.80 12.56 -3.11
C ARG A 80 13.55 12.64 -1.77
N LEU A 81 13.68 11.54 -1.04
CA LEU A 81 14.50 11.47 0.19
C LEU A 81 15.89 10.84 -0.06
N VAL A 82 16.16 10.37 -1.26
CA VAL A 82 17.46 9.80 -1.65
C VAL A 82 18.24 10.84 -2.45
N ARG A 83 19.46 11.16 -2.01
CA ARG A 83 20.26 12.26 -2.58
C ARG A 83 20.89 11.92 -3.91
N ASP A 84 21.53 10.76 -3.98
CA ASP A 84 22.39 10.38 -5.09
C ASP A 84 22.48 8.85 -5.25
N ALA A 85 23.12 8.42 -6.34
CA ALA A 85 23.36 7.02 -6.66
C ALA A 85 24.17 6.29 -5.56
N LYS A 86 25.08 6.97 -4.87
CA LYS A 86 25.89 6.40 -3.79
C LYS A 86 25.06 6.12 -2.53
N GLU A 87 24.17 7.03 -2.17
CA GLU A 87 23.26 6.82 -1.04
C GLU A 87 22.29 5.67 -1.36
N LEU A 88 21.74 5.61 -2.59
CA LEU A 88 20.91 4.50 -3.04
C LEU A 88 21.64 3.15 -2.92
N ASN A 89 22.89 3.07 -3.37
CA ASN A 89 23.70 1.86 -3.23
C ASN A 89 23.91 1.46 -1.75
N THR A 90 24.18 2.44 -0.88
CA THR A 90 24.33 2.20 0.56
C THR A 90 23.04 1.64 1.17
N LEU A 91 21.89 2.19 0.77
CA LEU A 91 20.58 1.71 1.19
C LEU A 91 20.31 0.28 0.72
N VAL A 92 20.59 -0.02 -0.57
CA VAL A 92 20.43 -1.37 -1.14
C VAL A 92 21.27 -2.38 -0.37
N ARG A 93 22.55 -2.09 -0.13
CA ARG A 93 23.44 -2.97 0.65
C ARG A 93 22.98 -3.18 2.10
N ARG A 94 22.43 -2.15 2.74
CA ARG A 94 21.86 -2.27 4.09
C ARG A 94 20.67 -3.21 4.11
N LEU A 95 19.78 -3.13 3.11
CA LEU A 95 18.63 -4.02 3.01
C LEU A 95 19.06 -5.45 2.66
N GLU A 96 20.05 -5.61 1.78
CA GLU A 96 20.65 -6.91 1.45
C GLU A 96 21.24 -7.60 2.68
N ALA A 97 22.04 -6.86 3.47
CA ALA A 97 22.63 -7.38 4.69
C ALA A 97 21.59 -7.77 5.77
N ALA A 98 20.39 -7.24 5.67
CA ALA A 98 19.24 -7.58 6.53
C ALA A 98 18.31 -8.63 5.89
N GLU A 99 18.71 -9.27 4.79
CA GLU A 99 17.93 -10.27 4.05
C GLU A 99 16.54 -9.75 3.62
N ILE A 100 16.44 -8.43 3.32
CA ILE A 100 15.22 -7.80 2.83
C ILE A 100 15.26 -7.78 1.31
N ASP A 101 14.45 -8.60 0.68
CA ASP A 101 14.39 -8.78 -0.77
C ASP A 101 13.22 -8.04 -1.44
N ARG A 102 12.54 -7.17 -0.70
CA ARG A 102 11.34 -6.45 -1.15
C ARG A 102 11.42 -4.97 -0.79
N ILE A 103 11.00 -4.10 -1.72
CA ILE A 103 10.86 -2.67 -1.50
C ILE A 103 9.57 -2.12 -2.11
N PHE A 104 9.15 -0.94 -1.66
CA PHE A 104 8.06 -0.20 -2.28
C PHE A 104 8.52 1.22 -2.62
N VAL A 105 8.62 1.54 -3.91
CA VAL A 105 9.17 2.81 -4.39
C VAL A 105 8.05 3.81 -4.67
N ILE A 106 8.17 4.99 -4.05
CA ILE A 106 7.25 6.12 -4.21
C ILE A 106 8.02 7.40 -4.53
N ALA A 107 7.32 8.43 -5.03
CA ALA A 107 7.96 9.73 -5.24
C ALA A 107 8.35 10.40 -3.90
N GLY A 108 7.47 10.31 -2.91
CA GLY A 108 7.58 11.03 -1.63
C GLY A 108 6.78 12.35 -1.63
N ASP A 109 6.50 12.85 -0.41
CA ASP A 109 5.61 14.00 -0.18
C ASP A 109 6.35 15.33 0.02
N VAL A 110 7.68 15.32 0.08
CA VAL A 110 8.48 16.54 0.21
C VAL A 110 8.41 17.38 -1.07
N GLU A 111 8.31 18.70 -0.94
CA GLU A 111 8.19 19.62 -2.09
C GLU A 111 9.47 19.65 -2.92
N GLU A 112 10.62 19.69 -2.25
CA GLU A 112 11.94 19.69 -2.89
C GLU A 112 12.60 18.33 -2.71
N ALA A 113 13.15 17.78 -3.80
CA ALA A 113 13.96 16.58 -3.73
C ALA A 113 15.28 16.85 -3.00
N ALA A 114 15.72 15.92 -2.16
CA ALA A 114 16.99 16.00 -1.46
C ALA A 114 18.20 15.91 -2.41
N GLY A 115 17.98 15.51 -3.66
CA GLY A 115 19.04 15.35 -4.65
C GLY A 115 18.53 14.97 -6.04
N GLU A 116 19.13 13.96 -6.66
CA GLU A 116 19.01 13.64 -8.09
C GLU A 116 17.69 12.97 -8.51
N PHE A 117 16.85 12.54 -7.56
CA PHE A 117 15.65 11.75 -7.85
C PHE A 117 14.36 12.53 -7.60
N PRO A 118 13.84 13.26 -8.60
CA PRO A 118 12.62 14.07 -8.42
C PRO A 118 11.34 13.22 -8.36
N ASP A 119 11.39 11.95 -8.81
CA ASP A 119 10.25 11.06 -8.93
C ASP A 119 10.63 9.57 -8.81
N ALA A 120 9.62 8.70 -8.68
CA ALA A 120 9.84 7.26 -8.60
C ALA A 120 10.47 6.64 -9.86
N PRO A 121 10.10 7.04 -11.10
CA PRO A 121 10.77 6.53 -12.31
C PRO A 121 12.27 6.77 -12.34
N SER A 122 12.76 7.94 -11.90
CA SER A 122 14.20 8.24 -11.88
C SER A 122 14.95 7.34 -10.90
N LEU A 123 14.44 7.15 -9.68
CA LEU A 123 15.02 6.25 -8.70
C LEU A 123 15.02 4.78 -9.17
N LEU A 124 13.92 4.33 -9.79
CA LEU A 124 13.79 2.97 -10.30
C LEU A 124 14.78 2.68 -11.44
N ARG A 125 15.01 3.66 -12.34
CA ARG A 125 16.02 3.52 -13.41
C ARG A 125 17.42 3.40 -12.83
N GLU A 126 17.75 4.22 -11.84
CA GLU A 126 19.04 4.14 -11.18
C GLU A 126 19.22 2.82 -10.41
N LEU A 127 18.20 2.38 -9.69
CA LEU A 127 18.17 1.09 -9.00
C LEU A 127 18.46 -0.07 -9.98
N LYS A 128 17.81 -0.04 -11.14
CA LYS A 128 18.04 -1.05 -12.20
C LYS A 128 19.45 -0.97 -12.77
N SER A 129 19.99 0.25 -12.98
CA SER A 129 21.33 0.45 -13.56
C SER A 129 22.45 -0.05 -12.67
N GLN A 130 22.31 0.10 -11.34
CA GLN A 130 23.28 -0.40 -10.37
C GLN A 130 23.22 -1.93 -10.18
N GLY A 131 22.09 -2.57 -10.58
CA GLY A 131 21.75 -3.92 -10.21
C GLY A 131 21.28 -4.01 -8.75
N HIS A 132 20.38 -4.93 -8.46
CA HIS A 132 19.85 -5.14 -7.13
C HIS A 132 19.41 -6.60 -6.92
N HIS A 133 19.32 -7.00 -5.64
CA HIS A 133 18.91 -8.35 -5.22
C HIS A 133 17.38 -8.47 -4.99
N PHE A 134 16.61 -7.37 -5.06
CA PHE A 134 15.18 -7.41 -4.74
C PHE A 134 14.42 -8.30 -5.70
N THR A 135 13.70 -9.27 -5.14
CA THR A 135 12.77 -10.15 -5.87
C THR A 135 11.43 -9.45 -6.09
N GLU A 136 11.13 -8.44 -5.28
CA GLU A 136 9.90 -7.67 -5.39
C GLU A 136 10.14 -6.17 -5.27
N VAL A 137 9.75 -5.46 -6.33
CA VAL A 137 9.74 -4.00 -6.40
C VAL A 137 8.31 -3.53 -6.61
N GLY A 138 7.69 -3.03 -5.55
CA GLY A 138 6.33 -2.49 -5.59
C GLY A 138 6.30 -1.02 -6.00
N ILE A 139 5.25 -0.62 -6.70
CA ILE A 139 4.96 0.77 -7.10
C ILE A 139 3.53 1.16 -6.79
N GLY A 140 3.27 2.46 -6.63
CA GLY A 140 1.93 3.00 -6.37
C GLY A 140 1.05 3.08 -7.62
N GLY A 141 -0.26 2.75 -7.43
CA GLY A 141 -1.34 2.96 -8.38
C GLY A 141 -2.46 3.82 -7.78
N TYR A 142 -3.26 4.51 -8.63
CA TYR A 142 -4.25 5.49 -8.18
C TYR A 142 -5.59 5.33 -8.91
N PRO A 143 -6.38 4.28 -8.59
CA PRO A 143 -7.65 4.02 -9.28
C PRO A 143 -8.68 5.14 -9.19
N GLU A 144 -8.73 5.84 -8.07
CA GLU A 144 -9.65 6.95 -7.83
C GLU A 144 -9.02 8.34 -8.12
N GLY A 145 -7.90 8.35 -8.87
CA GLY A 145 -7.16 9.56 -9.23
C GLY A 145 -6.21 10.04 -8.13
N HIS A 146 -5.49 11.11 -8.42
CA HIS A 146 -4.53 11.76 -7.53
C HIS A 146 -4.92 13.21 -7.28
N GLY A 147 -4.85 13.67 -6.02
CA GLY A 147 -5.31 15.01 -5.66
C GLY A 147 -4.54 16.19 -6.27
N SER A 148 -3.35 15.94 -6.85
CA SER A 148 -2.47 17.00 -7.38
C SER A 148 -2.09 16.83 -8.84
N PHE A 149 -2.34 15.64 -9.43
CA PHE A 149 -1.93 15.33 -10.81
C PHE A 149 -3.14 14.84 -11.61
N SER A 150 -3.16 15.14 -12.90
CA SER A 150 -4.18 14.62 -13.80
C SER A 150 -4.05 13.11 -14.00
N ASN A 151 -5.15 12.47 -14.39
CA ASN A 151 -5.14 11.04 -14.68
C ASN A 151 -4.15 10.67 -15.78
N GLU A 152 -3.96 11.53 -16.80
CA GLU A 152 -3.00 11.29 -17.87
C GLU A 152 -1.56 11.28 -17.35
N VAL A 153 -1.19 12.23 -16.48
CA VAL A 153 0.14 12.26 -15.84
C VAL A 153 0.35 11.00 -15.00
N MET A 154 -0.67 10.56 -14.27
CA MET A 154 -0.58 9.34 -13.45
C MET A 154 -0.48 8.07 -14.30
N ARG A 155 -1.20 8.00 -15.43
CA ARG A 155 -1.11 6.88 -16.39
C ARG A 155 0.28 6.83 -17.03
N GLN A 156 0.83 7.97 -17.45
CA GLN A 156 2.18 8.03 -18.00
C GLN A 156 3.23 7.60 -16.97
N ALA A 157 3.17 8.13 -15.74
CA ALA A 157 4.07 7.71 -14.67
C ALA A 157 3.97 6.21 -14.33
N LEU A 158 2.79 5.60 -14.49
CA LEU A 158 2.62 4.17 -14.30
C LEU A 158 3.28 3.38 -15.45
N ARG A 159 3.09 3.78 -16.71
CA ARG A 159 3.76 3.17 -17.88
C ARG A 159 5.29 3.23 -17.73
N ASP A 160 5.82 4.34 -17.25
CA ASP A 160 7.27 4.54 -17.06
C ASP A 160 7.85 3.65 -15.94
N LYS A 161 7.06 3.40 -14.88
CA LYS A 161 7.47 2.56 -13.74
C LYS A 161 7.29 1.07 -13.99
N ALA A 162 6.26 0.68 -14.71
CA ALA A 162 5.84 -0.72 -14.82
C ALA A 162 6.95 -1.68 -15.33
N PRO A 163 7.80 -1.31 -16.30
CA PRO A 163 8.91 -2.17 -16.74
C PRO A 163 10.01 -2.37 -15.67
N LEU A 164 9.98 -1.61 -14.60
CA LEU A 164 10.98 -1.56 -13.52
C LEU A 164 10.43 -2.13 -12.20
N ALA A 165 9.21 -2.65 -12.23
CA ALA A 165 8.48 -3.09 -11.06
C ALA A 165 7.92 -4.51 -11.23
N THR A 166 7.52 -5.12 -10.13
CA THR A 166 6.96 -6.48 -10.11
C THR A 166 5.49 -6.50 -9.69
N ARG A 167 5.00 -5.45 -9.04
CA ARG A 167 3.60 -5.34 -8.60
C ARG A 167 3.18 -3.90 -8.34
N ILE A 168 1.86 -3.71 -8.29
CA ILE A 168 1.22 -2.43 -7.97
C ILE A 168 0.45 -2.58 -6.65
N LEU A 169 0.70 -1.65 -5.71
CA LEU A 169 -0.16 -1.42 -4.56
C LEU A 169 -0.95 -0.14 -4.81
N THR A 170 -2.28 -0.20 -4.74
CA THR A 170 -3.05 1.02 -4.97
C THR A 170 -3.08 1.90 -3.73
N GLN A 171 -3.30 3.20 -3.93
CA GLN A 171 -3.73 4.09 -2.86
C GLN A 171 -5.05 3.56 -2.27
N ILE A 172 -5.45 4.06 -1.10
CA ILE A 172 -6.71 3.72 -0.46
C ILE A 172 -7.87 3.94 -1.45
N CYS A 173 -8.64 2.87 -1.67
CA CYS A 173 -9.81 2.85 -2.54
C CYS A 173 -11.09 2.62 -1.74
N PHE A 174 -12.20 3.14 -2.28
CA PHE A 174 -13.54 3.04 -1.72
C PHE A 174 -14.57 2.55 -2.75
N ASP A 175 -14.27 2.66 -4.04
CA ASP A 175 -15.16 2.38 -5.15
C ASP A 175 -14.64 1.19 -5.97
N ALA A 176 -15.39 0.08 -5.93
CA ALA A 176 -15.03 -1.13 -6.65
C ALA A 176 -15.10 -0.95 -8.17
N THR A 177 -16.04 -0.14 -8.67
CA THR A 177 -16.18 0.14 -10.10
C THR A 177 -14.96 0.88 -10.62
N ALA A 178 -14.54 1.96 -9.93
CA ALA A 178 -13.34 2.70 -10.28
C ALA A 178 -12.08 1.83 -10.28
N VAL A 179 -11.95 0.91 -9.29
CA VAL A 179 -10.82 -0.04 -9.22
C VAL A 179 -10.80 -1.01 -10.40
N LEU A 180 -11.97 -1.57 -10.78
CA LEU A 180 -12.08 -2.54 -11.86
C LEU A 180 -11.86 -1.90 -13.22
N GLU A 181 -12.45 -0.73 -13.47
CA GLU A 181 -12.26 0.05 -14.70
C GLU A 181 -10.79 0.46 -14.86
N TRP A 182 -10.19 1.05 -13.82
CA TRP A 182 -8.78 1.40 -13.84
C TRP A 182 -7.87 0.19 -14.08
N GLY A 183 -8.17 -0.96 -13.43
CA GLY A 183 -7.41 -2.19 -13.62
C GLY A 183 -7.47 -2.72 -15.05
N ALA A 184 -8.63 -2.62 -15.70
CA ALA A 184 -8.81 -2.97 -17.11
C ALA A 184 -8.07 -1.98 -18.02
N ASP A 185 -8.19 -0.68 -17.75
CA ASP A 185 -7.54 0.38 -18.53
C ASP A 185 -6.01 0.24 -18.55
N ILE A 186 -5.39 0.03 -17.39
CA ILE A 186 -3.93 -0.13 -17.35
C ILE A 186 -3.45 -1.39 -18.08
N ARG A 187 -4.28 -2.45 -18.13
CA ARG A 187 -3.95 -3.63 -18.94
C ARG A 187 -4.01 -3.34 -20.44
N GLN A 188 -4.99 -2.55 -20.89
CA GLN A 188 -5.05 -2.05 -22.28
C GLN A 188 -3.84 -1.16 -22.61
N ASP A 189 -3.32 -0.43 -21.63
CA ASP A 189 -2.07 0.35 -21.74
C ASP A 189 -0.80 -0.52 -21.72
N GLY A 190 -0.92 -1.84 -21.66
CA GLY A 190 0.21 -2.77 -21.65
C GLY A 190 0.81 -3.04 -20.25
N VAL A 191 0.21 -2.52 -19.18
CA VAL A 191 0.67 -2.76 -17.81
C VAL A 191 0.02 -4.04 -17.26
N ALA A 192 0.76 -5.15 -17.28
CA ALA A 192 0.29 -6.48 -16.87
C ALA A 192 0.65 -6.87 -15.43
N LEU A 193 1.16 -5.94 -14.64
CA LEU A 193 1.57 -6.21 -13.25
C LEU A 193 0.38 -6.63 -12.37
N PRO A 194 0.60 -7.52 -11.39
CA PRO A 194 -0.41 -7.86 -10.39
C PRO A 194 -0.75 -6.64 -9.53
N VAL A 195 -2.05 -6.44 -9.30
CA VAL A 195 -2.60 -5.32 -8.53
C VAL A 195 -3.09 -5.80 -7.18
N TYR A 196 -2.66 -5.11 -6.12
CA TYR A 196 -3.16 -5.30 -4.77
C TYR A 196 -3.94 -4.06 -4.35
N VAL A 197 -5.23 -4.24 -4.10
CA VAL A 197 -6.15 -3.14 -3.84
C VAL A 197 -5.96 -2.60 -2.44
N GLY A 198 -5.59 -1.34 -2.35
CA GLY A 198 -5.45 -0.60 -1.10
C GLY A 198 -6.81 -0.30 -0.47
N MET A 199 -6.95 -0.65 0.80
CA MET A 199 -8.15 -0.27 1.58
C MET A 199 -7.81 -0.07 3.05
N PRO A 200 -8.55 0.78 3.76
CA PRO A 200 -8.37 0.90 5.21
C PRO A 200 -8.82 -0.38 5.91
N GLY A 201 -8.07 -0.79 6.93
CA GLY A 201 -8.55 -1.74 7.91
C GLY A 201 -9.72 -1.19 8.72
N PRO A 202 -10.36 -2.02 9.58
CA PRO A 202 -11.37 -1.57 10.53
C PRO A 202 -10.71 -0.69 11.58
N VAL A 203 -10.77 0.61 11.37
CA VAL A 203 -10.15 1.60 12.24
C VAL A 203 -11.21 2.51 12.85
N SER A 204 -11.11 2.78 14.15
CA SER A 204 -12.02 3.70 14.82
C SER A 204 -11.78 5.15 14.36
N ARG A 205 -12.86 5.96 14.30
CA ARG A 205 -12.78 7.37 13.96
C ARG A 205 -11.80 8.13 14.86
N GLN A 206 -11.78 7.83 16.16
CA GLN A 206 -10.87 8.44 17.12
C GLN A 206 -9.41 8.15 16.81
N ARG A 207 -9.12 6.93 16.36
CA ARG A 207 -7.78 6.53 15.96
C ARG A 207 -7.33 7.22 14.68
N LEU A 208 -8.22 7.33 13.69
CA LEU A 208 -7.94 8.10 12.46
C LEU A 208 -7.56 9.54 12.79
N ILE A 209 -8.33 10.22 13.66
CA ILE A 209 -8.04 11.59 14.09
C ILE A 209 -6.65 11.66 14.77
N ARG A 210 -6.36 10.72 15.68
CA ARG A 210 -5.07 10.68 16.39
C ARG A 210 -3.89 10.46 15.47
N VAL A 211 -4.00 9.54 14.53
CA VAL A 211 -2.96 9.23 13.56
C VAL A 211 -2.74 10.42 12.62
N SER A 212 -3.82 11.03 12.13
CA SER A 212 -3.74 12.23 11.29
C SER A 212 -3.03 13.38 12.01
N ALA A 213 -3.29 13.58 13.29
CA ALA A 213 -2.60 14.56 14.12
C ALA A 213 -1.12 14.22 14.33
N GLY A 214 -0.80 12.93 14.58
CA GLY A 214 0.58 12.46 14.81
C GLY A 214 1.47 12.48 13.56
N LEU A 215 0.87 12.47 12.37
CA LEU A 215 1.57 12.62 11.09
C LEU A 215 1.72 14.08 10.65
N GLY A 216 1.25 15.04 11.46
CA GLY A 216 1.24 16.45 11.09
C GLY A 216 0.20 16.80 10.01
N LEU A 217 -0.64 15.85 9.63
CA LEU A 217 -1.64 15.99 8.56
C LEU A 217 -2.73 17.00 8.91
N GLY A 218 -2.94 17.25 10.22
CA GLY A 218 -3.91 18.24 10.72
C GLY A 218 -3.49 19.69 10.50
N GLN A 219 -2.22 19.97 10.19
CA GLN A 219 -1.70 21.33 9.95
C GLN A 219 -1.58 21.65 8.45
N SER A 220 -1.64 20.65 7.58
CA SER A 220 -1.56 20.88 6.14
C SER A 220 -2.95 21.02 5.54
N ALA A 221 -3.41 22.27 5.39
CA ALA A 221 -4.62 22.59 4.62
C ALA A 221 -4.57 21.99 3.19
N ASN A 222 -3.36 21.82 2.64
CA ASN A 222 -3.13 21.19 1.35
C ASN A 222 -3.39 19.68 1.35
N PHE A 223 -3.03 18.95 2.43
CA PHE A 223 -3.34 17.53 2.55
C PHE A 223 -4.86 17.30 2.63
N LEU A 224 -5.55 18.08 3.45
CA LEU A 224 -7.02 18.01 3.56
C LEU A 224 -7.72 18.35 2.23
N LYS A 225 -7.21 19.33 1.48
CA LYS A 225 -7.71 19.64 0.13
C LYS A 225 -7.40 18.53 -0.89
N LYS A 226 -6.20 17.95 -0.85
CA LYS A 226 -5.78 16.86 -1.74
C LYS A 226 -6.56 15.57 -1.49
N GLN A 227 -7.03 15.33 -0.26
CA GLN A 227 -7.71 14.10 0.17
C GLN A 227 -9.16 14.33 0.60
N GLN A 228 -9.82 15.40 0.14
CA GLN A 228 -11.19 15.77 0.56
C GLN A 228 -12.20 14.62 0.39
N ASN A 229 -12.11 13.86 -0.69
CA ASN A 229 -12.99 12.72 -0.93
C ASN A 229 -12.72 11.58 0.06
N MET A 230 -11.47 11.29 0.36
CA MET A 230 -11.07 10.28 1.35
C MET A 230 -11.54 10.69 2.75
N VAL A 231 -11.24 11.92 3.18
CA VAL A 231 -11.66 12.46 4.48
C VAL A 231 -13.18 12.43 4.62
N ARG A 232 -13.92 12.89 3.60
CA ARG A 232 -15.39 12.89 3.61
C ARG A 232 -15.97 11.47 3.74
N ARG A 233 -15.39 10.47 3.07
CA ARG A 233 -15.85 9.06 3.14
C ARG A 233 -15.49 8.41 4.49
N PHE A 234 -14.33 8.71 5.06
CA PHE A 234 -13.95 8.25 6.41
C PHE A 234 -14.83 8.84 7.51
N PHE A 235 -15.18 10.12 7.40
CA PHE A 235 -15.94 10.85 8.41
C PHE A 235 -17.45 10.87 8.12
N SER A 236 -17.92 10.09 7.15
CA SER A 236 -19.37 9.88 6.92
C SER A 236 -20.05 9.38 8.20
N PRO A 237 -21.30 9.80 8.48
CA PRO A 237 -22.07 9.32 9.63
C PRO A 237 -22.23 7.79 9.65
N SER A 238 -22.27 7.15 8.49
CA SER A 238 -22.36 5.69 8.35
C SER A 238 -21.03 4.95 8.57
N GLY A 239 -19.91 5.69 8.74
CA GLY A 239 -18.57 5.13 8.84
C GLY A 239 -18.08 4.44 7.56
N TYR A 240 -16.78 4.16 7.49
CA TYR A 240 -16.22 3.34 6.43
C TYR A 240 -16.47 1.84 6.70
N LYS A 241 -16.92 1.12 5.67
CA LYS A 241 -17.12 -0.33 5.72
C LYS A 241 -16.29 -1.02 4.63
N PRO A 242 -15.12 -1.59 4.94
CA PRO A 242 -14.28 -2.32 3.98
C PRO A 242 -15.06 -3.37 3.18
N THR A 243 -16.06 -3.96 3.82
CA THR A 243 -16.93 -5.00 3.25
C THR A 243 -17.73 -4.55 2.02
N GLN A 244 -18.01 -3.25 1.84
CA GLN A 244 -18.70 -2.76 0.64
C GLN A 244 -17.80 -2.81 -0.59
N LEU A 245 -16.55 -2.34 -0.45
CA LEU A 245 -15.55 -2.44 -1.51
C LEU A 245 -15.32 -3.90 -1.90
N ILE A 246 -15.11 -4.78 -0.92
CA ILE A 246 -14.89 -6.21 -1.17
C ILE A 246 -16.08 -6.83 -1.92
N ARG A 247 -17.32 -6.56 -1.51
CA ARG A 247 -18.50 -7.07 -2.22
C ARG A 247 -18.58 -6.61 -3.68
N GLY A 248 -18.32 -5.33 -3.94
CA GLY A 248 -18.28 -4.79 -5.28
C GLY A 248 -17.21 -5.47 -6.14
N LEU A 249 -16.02 -5.68 -5.60
CA LEU A 249 -14.94 -6.40 -6.28
C LEU A 249 -15.34 -7.86 -6.57
N LEU A 250 -15.92 -8.58 -5.59
CA LEU A 250 -16.37 -9.97 -5.79
C LEU A 250 -17.48 -10.11 -6.84
N GLN A 251 -18.28 -9.07 -7.06
CA GLN A 251 -19.29 -9.04 -8.10
C GLN A 251 -18.72 -8.78 -9.49
N GLY A 252 -17.76 -7.88 -9.60
CA GLY A 252 -17.22 -7.43 -10.88
C GLY A 252 -16.00 -8.21 -11.40
N LEU A 253 -15.19 -8.80 -10.52
CA LEU A 253 -13.98 -9.54 -10.92
C LEU A 253 -14.22 -10.68 -11.93
N PRO A 254 -15.29 -11.50 -11.85
CA PRO A 254 -15.50 -12.59 -12.80
C PRO A 254 -15.64 -12.16 -14.27
N GLY A 255 -16.01 -10.91 -14.53
CA GLY A 255 -16.14 -10.34 -15.87
C GLY A 255 -15.14 -9.26 -16.22
N SER A 256 -14.08 -9.10 -15.41
CA SER A 256 -13.11 -8.02 -15.55
C SER A 256 -11.74 -8.52 -15.99
N ASP A 257 -11.10 -7.74 -16.87
CA ASP A 257 -9.70 -7.94 -17.25
C ASP A 257 -8.69 -7.36 -16.22
N ALA A 258 -9.17 -6.76 -15.15
CA ALA A 258 -8.33 -6.24 -14.07
C ALA A 258 -7.50 -7.35 -13.43
N ASN A 259 -6.17 -7.16 -13.36
CA ASN A 259 -5.26 -8.15 -12.78
C ASN A 259 -5.16 -8.01 -11.25
N ILE A 260 -6.31 -8.03 -10.55
CA ILE A 260 -6.37 -7.91 -9.10
C ILE A 260 -6.03 -9.26 -8.47
N ARG A 261 -5.02 -9.28 -7.59
CA ARG A 261 -4.47 -10.50 -6.98
C ARG A 261 -4.61 -10.56 -5.47
N GLY A 262 -4.80 -9.45 -4.79
CA GLY A 262 -4.89 -9.41 -3.33
C GLY A 262 -5.30 -8.05 -2.79
N PHE A 263 -5.18 -7.92 -1.49
CA PHE A 263 -5.49 -6.70 -0.75
C PHE A 263 -4.24 -6.12 -0.09
N HIS A 264 -4.18 -4.79 -0.03
CA HIS A 264 -3.21 -4.05 0.73
C HIS A 264 -3.91 -3.22 1.80
N ILE A 265 -3.74 -3.59 3.08
CA ILE A 265 -4.50 -3.01 4.17
C ILE A 265 -3.72 -1.92 4.88
N PHE A 266 -4.21 -0.70 4.79
CA PHE A 266 -3.74 0.43 5.59
C PHE A 266 -4.23 0.26 7.02
N THR A 267 -3.36 -0.28 7.89
CA THR A 267 -3.76 -0.68 9.25
C THR A 267 -3.84 0.48 10.23
N PHE A 268 -3.20 1.61 9.92
CA PHE A 268 -3.03 2.73 10.87
C PHE A 268 -2.49 2.26 12.23
N ASN A 269 -1.68 1.19 12.21
CA ASN A 269 -1.19 0.47 13.40
C ASN A 269 -2.28 -0.03 14.37
N ASP A 270 -3.51 -0.27 13.86
CA ASP A 270 -4.57 -1.01 14.56
C ASP A 270 -4.53 -2.49 14.19
N LEU A 271 -3.44 -3.13 14.58
CA LEU A 271 -3.07 -4.45 14.09
C LEU A 271 -3.99 -5.54 14.65
N ALA A 272 -4.28 -5.51 15.94
CA ALA A 272 -5.18 -6.48 16.57
C ALA A 272 -6.58 -6.48 15.93
N SER A 273 -7.16 -5.29 15.71
CA SER A 273 -8.48 -5.15 15.06
C SER A 273 -8.44 -5.59 13.60
N THR A 274 -7.36 -5.27 12.90
CA THR A 274 -7.16 -5.67 11.49
C THR A 274 -7.05 -7.19 11.36
N GLU A 275 -6.27 -7.83 12.22
CA GLU A 275 -6.09 -9.28 12.19
C GLU A 275 -7.36 -10.04 12.62
N ALA A 276 -8.09 -9.55 13.61
CA ALA A 276 -9.37 -10.11 13.99
C ALA A 276 -10.37 -10.07 12.82
N TRP A 277 -10.47 -8.91 12.13
CA TRP A 277 -11.31 -8.75 10.96
C TRP A 277 -10.88 -9.65 9.79
N ARG A 278 -9.58 -9.80 9.52
CA ARG A 278 -9.09 -10.72 8.48
C ARG A 278 -9.50 -12.16 8.77
N ARG A 279 -9.33 -12.61 10.02
CA ARG A 279 -9.73 -13.96 10.45
C ARG A 279 -11.21 -14.22 10.29
N GLU A 280 -12.04 -13.22 10.62
CA GLU A 280 -13.50 -13.30 10.40
C GLU A 280 -13.83 -13.45 8.91
N LEU A 281 -13.20 -12.67 8.04
CA LEU A 281 -13.40 -12.79 6.58
C LEU A 281 -12.91 -14.15 6.05
N LEU A 282 -11.79 -14.65 6.52
CA LEU A 282 -11.30 -15.99 6.14
C LEU A 282 -12.28 -17.09 6.56
N ALA A 283 -12.84 -17.00 7.76
CA ALA A 283 -13.86 -17.94 8.21
C ALA A 283 -15.10 -17.92 7.30
N GLN A 284 -15.55 -16.72 6.88
CA GLN A 284 -16.65 -16.58 5.91
C GLN A 284 -16.31 -17.10 4.50
N ALA A 285 -15.03 -17.04 4.10
CA ALA A 285 -14.60 -17.49 2.78
C ALA A 285 -14.38 -19.01 2.71
N ARG A 286 -14.06 -19.66 3.81
CA ARG A 286 -13.69 -21.09 3.87
C ARG A 286 -14.77 -21.98 4.51
N GLY A 287 -15.74 -21.40 5.22
CA GLY A 287 -16.89 -22.08 5.81
C GLY A 287 -18.08 -22.08 4.86
#